data_3a4d76f3f6318c1c522cfe09afde0d95
#
_entry.id   3a4d76f3f6318c1c522cfe09afde0d95
#
_cell.length_a   1.000
_cell.length_b   1.000
_cell.length_c   1.000
_cell.angle_alpha   90.00
_cell.angle_beta   90.00
_cell.angle_gamma   90.00
#
_symmetry.space_group_name_H-M   'P 1'
#
loop_
_entity.id
_entity.type
_entity.pdbx_description
1 polymer ?
#
loop_
_entity_poly.entity_id
_entity_poly.type
_entity_poly.pdbx_seq_one_letter_code
_entity_poly.pdbx_strand_id
1 'polypeptide(L)'
;MKTLSIVVPCYNEEETIRPFLEATKVVEAQMAEVVTFDYIFVNDGSKDATLEVLREVSKEHANVHYLSFSRNFGKEAGLLAGLERADGDLVTVMDADLQDPPEMLVDMYQKIQEGYDVVGTRRADRKGEPAIRSFFAKMFYKIMSAVSDTEMVDGARDF
;
A
#
# COMPACT_ATOMS: atom_id res chain seq x y z
N MET A 1 -18.04 -7.76 -11.69
CA MET A 1 -17.21 -7.76 -10.46
C MET A 1 -16.05 -6.83 -10.75
N LYS A 2 -15.69 -5.93 -9.84
CA LYS A 2 -14.54 -5.03 -10.01
C LYS A 2 -13.25 -5.74 -9.63
N THR A 3 -12.14 -5.31 -10.21
CA THR A 3 -10.80 -5.76 -9.82
C THR A 3 -10.12 -4.69 -8.99
N LEU A 4 -9.55 -5.04 -7.83
CA LEU A 4 -8.73 -4.20 -6.99
C LEU A 4 -7.26 -4.61 -7.16
N SER A 5 -6.46 -3.76 -7.80
CA SER A 5 -5.02 -3.93 -7.85
C SER A 5 -4.38 -3.40 -6.57
N ILE A 6 -3.62 -4.25 -5.87
CA ILE A 6 -2.89 -3.91 -4.64
C ILE A 6 -1.41 -3.82 -4.98
N VAL A 7 -0.88 -2.61 -4.99
CA VAL A 7 0.54 -2.32 -5.24
C VAL A 7 1.31 -2.40 -3.93
N VAL A 8 2.33 -3.27 -3.88
CA VAL A 8 3.10 -3.54 -2.66
C VAL A 8 4.59 -3.31 -2.96
N PRO A 9 5.14 -2.13 -2.64
CA PRO A 9 6.59 -1.90 -2.75
C PRO A 9 7.34 -2.69 -1.69
N CYS A 10 8.43 -3.37 -2.08
CA CYS A 10 9.22 -4.24 -1.22
C CYS A 10 10.72 -3.93 -1.33
N TYR A 11 11.40 -3.80 -0.21
CA TYR A 11 12.85 -3.73 -0.13
C TYR A 11 13.37 -4.44 1.11
N ASN A 12 13.99 -5.62 0.94
CA ASN A 12 14.42 -6.51 2.01
C ASN A 12 13.24 -6.93 2.92
N GLU A 13 12.23 -7.54 2.31
CA GLU A 13 10.95 -7.92 2.92
C GLU A 13 10.70 -9.44 2.86
N GLU A 14 11.77 -10.26 2.85
CA GLU A 14 11.67 -11.74 2.72
C GLU A 14 10.77 -12.39 3.76
N GLU A 15 10.70 -11.82 4.98
CA GLU A 15 9.92 -12.36 6.09
C GLU A 15 8.45 -11.87 6.09
N THR A 16 8.13 -10.75 5.42
CA THR A 16 6.81 -10.10 5.51
C THR A 16 5.86 -10.48 4.37
N ILE A 17 6.37 -10.86 3.18
CA ILE A 17 5.56 -11.14 1.98
C ILE A 17 4.52 -12.24 2.24
N ARG A 18 4.90 -13.39 2.80
CA ARG A 18 3.96 -14.49 3.05
C ARG A 18 2.92 -14.13 4.12
N PRO A 19 3.27 -13.60 5.29
CA PRO A 19 2.31 -13.10 6.26
C PRO A 19 1.36 -12.04 5.69
N PHE A 20 1.85 -11.12 4.86
CA PHE A 20 1.04 -10.13 4.17
C PHE A 20 -0.03 -10.80 3.27
N LEU A 21 0.38 -11.75 2.43
CA LEU A 21 -0.55 -12.48 1.57
C LEU A 21 -1.58 -13.28 2.37
N GLU A 22 -1.18 -13.92 3.47
CA GLU A 22 -2.10 -14.64 4.35
C GLU A 22 -3.15 -13.71 4.95
N ALA A 23 -2.74 -12.55 5.46
CA ALA A 23 -3.64 -11.58 6.06
C ALA A 23 -4.60 -10.97 5.02
N THR A 24 -4.08 -10.54 3.87
CA THR A 24 -4.91 -9.93 2.82
C THR A 24 -5.85 -10.92 2.17
N LYS A 25 -5.52 -12.21 2.07
CA LYS A 25 -6.42 -13.26 1.56
C LYS A 25 -7.63 -13.52 2.45
N VAL A 26 -7.53 -13.27 3.75
CA VAL A 26 -8.71 -13.30 4.63
C VAL A 26 -9.71 -12.22 4.22
N VAL A 27 -9.22 -11.03 3.91
CA VAL A 27 -10.07 -9.91 3.43
C VAL A 27 -10.56 -10.16 2.01
N GLU A 28 -9.73 -10.70 1.12
CA GLU A 28 -10.11 -11.12 -0.23
C GLU A 28 -11.32 -12.08 -0.18
N ALA A 29 -11.27 -13.09 0.70
CA ALA A 29 -12.37 -14.03 0.88
C ALA A 29 -13.66 -13.35 1.39
N GLN A 30 -13.56 -12.33 2.26
CA GLN A 30 -14.73 -11.57 2.73
C GLN A 30 -15.34 -10.72 1.62
N MET A 31 -14.56 -10.25 0.67
CA MET A 31 -14.98 -9.37 -0.43
C MET A 31 -15.23 -10.12 -1.75
N ALA A 32 -15.11 -11.45 -1.78
CA ALA A 32 -15.10 -12.26 -2.99
C ALA A 32 -16.36 -12.17 -3.86
N GLU A 33 -17.51 -11.74 -3.31
CA GLU A 33 -18.74 -11.53 -4.08
C GLU A 33 -18.77 -10.20 -4.85
N VAL A 34 -17.93 -9.24 -4.47
CA VAL A 34 -17.98 -7.87 -5.00
C VAL A 34 -16.69 -7.41 -5.68
N VAL A 35 -15.53 -7.92 -5.25
CA VAL A 35 -14.22 -7.53 -5.74
C VAL A 35 -13.29 -8.75 -5.87
N THR A 36 -12.51 -8.80 -6.94
CA THR A 36 -11.35 -9.69 -7.07
C THR A 36 -10.07 -8.93 -6.78
N PHE A 37 -9.11 -9.54 -6.08
CA PHE A 37 -7.83 -8.92 -5.78
C PHE A 37 -6.78 -9.34 -6.83
N ASP A 38 -5.92 -8.38 -7.19
CA ASP A 38 -4.74 -8.56 -8.03
C ASP A 38 -3.55 -7.93 -7.32
N TYR A 39 -2.54 -8.73 -6.97
CA TYR A 39 -1.39 -8.30 -6.19
C TYR A 39 -0.21 -8.00 -7.11
N ILE A 40 0.36 -6.80 -6.98
CA ILE A 40 1.50 -6.32 -7.76
C ILE A 40 2.63 -5.95 -6.81
N PHE A 41 3.51 -6.90 -6.52
CA PHE A 41 4.69 -6.65 -5.72
C PHE A 41 5.78 -5.98 -6.56
N VAL A 42 6.44 -4.97 -6.01
CA VAL A 42 7.57 -4.32 -6.67
C VAL A 42 8.81 -4.44 -5.81
N ASN A 43 9.69 -5.37 -6.18
CA ASN A 43 11.00 -5.54 -5.54
C ASN A 43 11.96 -4.44 -5.99
N ASP A 44 12.28 -3.53 -5.10
CA ASP A 44 13.20 -2.41 -5.35
C ASP A 44 14.66 -2.82 -5.14
N GLY A 45 15.08 -3.87 -5.85
CA GLY A 45 16.47 -4.34 -5.85
C GLY A 45 16.95 -4.83 -4.49
N SER A 46 16.15 -5.64 -3.80
CA SER A 46 16.48 -6.26 -2.50
C SER A 46 17.78 -7.07 -2.56
N LYS A 47 18.44 -7.20 -1.41
CA LYS A 47 19.70 -7.93 -1.23
C LYS A 47 19.53 -9.24 -0.48
N ASP A 48 18.36 -9.46 0.11
CA ASP A 48 17.93 -10.65 0.82
C ASP A 48 17.17 -11.60 -0.14
N ALA A 49 16.45 -12.60 0.39
CA ALA A 49 15.67 -13.55 -0.39
C ALA A 49 14.30 -13.03 -0.85
N THR A 50 14.02 -11.72 -0.77
CA THR A 50 12.74 -11.13 -1.21
C THR A 50 12.33 -11.56 -2.63
N LEU A 51 13.27 -11.51 -3.59
CA LEU A 51 12.98 -11.87 -4.99
C LEU A 51 12.65 -13.36 -5.13
N GLU A 52 13.35 -14.22 -4.42
CA GLU A 52 13.10 -15.66 -4.39
C GLU A 52 11.70 -15.96 -3.85
N VAL A 53 11.33 -15.34 -2.72
CA VAL A 53 10.00 -15.47 -2.13
C VAL A 53 8.92 -15.00 -3.11
N LEU A 54 9.10 -13.86 -3.78
CA LEU A 54 8.16 -13.36 -4.79
C LEU A 54 7.99 -14.31 -5.97
N ARG A 55 9.06 -14.94 -6.44
CA ARG A 55 9.01 -15.96 -7.50
C ARG A 55 8.23 -17.21 -7.08
N GLU A 56 8.32 -17.60 -5.82
CA GLU A 56 7.57 -18.74 -5.28
C GLU A 56 6.08 -18.40 -5.19
N VAL A 57 5.72 -17.33 -4.47
CA VAL A 57 4.32 -16.95 -4.26
C VAL A 57 3.59 -16.64 -5.57
N SER A 58 4.27 -16.12 -6.59
CA SER A 58 3.69 -15.87 -7.91
C SER A 58 3.39 -17.17 -8.68
N LYS A 59 4.05 -18.27 -8.38
CA LYS A 59 3.72 -19.60 -8.93
C LYS A 59 2.60 -20.28 -8.17
N GLU A 60 2.51 -20.03 -6.86
CA GLU A 60 1.50 -20.60 -5.97
C GLU A 60 0.12 -19.94 -6.18
N HIS A 61 0.10 -18.65 -6.60
CA HIS A 61 -1.09 -17.82 -6.69
C HIS A 61 -1.17 -17.07 -8.04
N ALA A 62 -2.18 -17.41 -8.84
CA ALA A 62 -2.35 -16.86 -10.19
C ALA A 62 -2.62 -15.34 -10.21
N ASN A 63 -3.12 -14.77 -9.12
CA ASN A 63 -3.39 -13.35 -8.93
C ASN A 63 -2.26 -12.59 -8.22
N VAL A 64 -1.06 -13.19 -8.14
CA VAL A 64 0.13 -12.55 -7.58
C VAL A 64 1.16 -12.34 -8.66
N HIS A 65 1.48 -11.10 -8.94
CA HIS A 65 2.46 -10.64 -9.91
C HIS A 65 3.60 -9.89 -9.22
N TYR A 66 4.76 -9.83 -9.86
CA TYR A 66 5.85 -9.02 -9.35
C TYR A 66 6.65 -8.34 -10.47
N LEU A 67 7.21 -7.19 -10.13
CA LEU A 67 8.25 -6.50 -10.86
C LEU A 67 9.53 -6.53 -10.02
N SER A 68 10.69 -6.53 -10.67
CA SER A 68 11.96 -6.48 -9.94
C SER A 68 12.94 -5.54 -10.61
N PHE A 69 13.42 -4.57 -9.85
CA PHE A 69 14.45 -3.64 -10.29
C PHE A 69 15.84 -4.27 -10.16
N SER A 70 16.76 -3.84 -11.02
CA SER A 70 18.16 -4.28 -11.00
C SER A 70 18.96 -3.73 -9.82
N ARG A 71 18.48 -2.68 -9.16
CA ARG A 71 19.04 -2.05 -7.96
C ARG A 71 17.95 -1.26 -7.25
N ASN A 72 18.24 -0.78 -6.04
CA ASN A 72 17.35 0.14 -5.33
C ASN A 72 17.28 1.50 -6.04
N PHE A 73 16.06 1.94 -6.39
CA PHE A 73 15.72 3.23 -6.99
C PHE A 73 14.87 4.09 -6.06
N GLY A 74 14.41 3.55 -4.92
CA GLY A 74 13.59 4.22 -3.93
C GLY A 74 12.10 3.86 -4.02
N LYS A 75 11.39 4.05 -2.89
CA LYS A 75 9.97 3.67 -2.73
C LYS A 75 9.10 4.32 -3.82
N GLU A 76 9.33 5.58 -4.14
CA GLU A 76 8.56 6.34 -5.12
C GLU A 76 8.65 5.74 -6.53
N ALA A 77 9.84 5.27 -6.92
CA ALA A 77 10.04 4.60 -8.21
C ALA A 77 9.30 3.25 -8.23
N GLY A 78 9.34 2.52 -7.11
CA GLY A 78 8.58 1.28 -6.94
C GLY A 78 7.07 1.50 -7.04
N LEU A 79 6.57 2.53 -6.36
CA LEU A 79 5.16 2.91 -6.43
C LEU A 79 4.73 3.25 -7.85
N LEU A 80 5.49 4.10 -8.54
CA LEU A 80 5.19 4.49 -9.93
C LEU A 80 5.11 3.26 -10.84
N ALA A 81 6.11 2.38 -10.79
CA ALA A 81 6.11 1.17 -11.62
C ALA A 81 4.95 0.21 -11.31
N GLY A 82 4.57 0.10 -10.03
CA GLY A 82 3.43 -0.70 -9.61
C GLY A 82 2.10 -0.11 -10.10
N LEU A 83 1.94 1.22 -9.97
CA LEU A 83 0.75 1.94 -10.44
C LEU A 83 0.62 1.88 -11.98
N GLU A 84 1.72 2.01 -12.73
CA GLU A 84 1.72 1.85 -14.19
C GLU A 84 1.34 0.43 -14.63
N ARG A 85 1.59 -0.58 -13.79
CA ARG A 85 1.25 -1.98 -14.08
C ARG A 85 -0.17 -2.35 -13.66
N ALA A 86 -0.78 -1.57 -12.77
CA ALA A 86 -2.11 -1.84 -12.22
C ALA A 86 -3.19 -1.64 -13.30
N ASP A 87 -3.92 -2.71 -13.62
CA ASP A 87 -4.98 -2.73 -14.63
C ASP A 87 -6.39 -2.83 -14.00
N GLY A 88 -6.49 -2.83 -12.67
CA GLY A 88 -7.76 -2.97 -11.94
C GLY A 88 -8.68 -1.75 -12.06
N ASP A 89 -9.96 -1.97 -11.84
CA ASP A 89 -10.97 -0.90 -11.73
C ASP A 89 -10.70 0.04 -10.56
N LEU A 90 -10.04 -0.49 -9.53
CA LEU A 90 -9.59 0.19 -8.32
C LEU A 90 -8.12 -0.14 -8.08
N VAL A 91 -7.41 0.81 -7.52
CA VAL A 91 -6.00 0.62 -7.15
C VAL A 91 -5.78 1.09 -5.72
N THR A 92 -5.03 0.33 -4.94
CA THR A 92 -4.54 0.74 -3.63
C THR A 92 -3.05 0.43 -3.49
N VAL A 93 -2.39 1.14 -2.58
CA VAL A 93 -1.00 0.89 -2.21
C VAL A 93 -0.98 0.36 -0.77
N MET A 94 -0.25 -0.70 -0.50
CA MET A 94 -0.08 -1.24 0.85
C MET A 94 1.38 -1.56 1.12
N ASP A 95 1.87 -1.25 2.32
CA ASP A 95 3.19 -1.69 2.76
C ASP A 95 3.13 -3.16 3.24
N ALA A 96 4.16 -3.95 2.94
CA ALA A 96 4.19 -5.38 3.26
C ALA A 96 4.30 -5.69 4.77
N ASP A 97 4.61 -4.69 5.60
CA ASP A 97 4.90 -4.84 7.03
C ASP A 97 3.65 -4.94 7.94
N LEU A 98 2.45 -4.89 7.34
CA LEU A 98 1.15 -4.96 8.03
C LEU A 98 0.96 -3.89 9.13
N GLN A 99 1.66 -2.75 9.06
CA GLN A 99 1.40 -1.63 9.98
C GLN A 99 0.00 -1.04 9.76
N ASP A 100 -0.51 -1.16 8.55
CA ASP A 100 -1.89 -0.83 8.20
C ASP A 100 -2.70 -2.13 8.02
N PRO A 101 -3.77 -2.32 8.82
CA PRO A 101 -4.53 -3.57 8.81
C PRO A 101 -5.29 -3.73 7.48
N PRO A 102 -5.18 -4.88 6.80
CA PRO A 102 -5.86 -5.13 5.52
C PRO A 102 -7.39 -5.04 5.60
N GLU A 103 -7.98 -5.22 6.79
CA GLU A 103 -9.42 -5.11 7.03
C GLU A 103 -9.97 -3.73 6.67
N MET A 104 -9.13 -2.69 6.68
CA MET A 104 -9.53 -1.33 6.25
C MET A 104 -9.97 -1.28 4.79
N LEU A 105 -9.54 -2.21 3.94
CA LEU A 105 -9.98 -2.29 2.54
C LEU A 105 -11.50 -2.44 2.41
N VAL A 106 -12.16 -3.10 3.36
CA VAL A 106 -13.62 -3.24 3.38
C VAL A 106 -14.30 -1.89 3.54
N ASP A 107 -13.85 -1.10 4.52
CA ASP A 107 -14.41 0.22 4.80
C ASP A 107 -14.09 1.21 3.67
N MET A 108 -12.87 1.15 3.12
CA MET A 108 -12.46 1.97 1.98
C MET A 108 -13.31 1.66 0.74
N TYR A 109 -13.56 0.38 0.46
CA TYR A 109 -14.44 -0.03 -0.64
C TYR A 109 -15.86 0.49 -0.46
N GLN A 110 -16.41 0.45 0.76
CA GLN A 110 -17.73 1.01 1.04
C GLN A 110 -17.79 2.52 0.71
N LYS A 111 -16.75 3.28 1.06
CA LYS A 111 -16.67 4.70 0.71
C LYS A 111 -16.62 4.94 -0.80
N ILE A 112 -15.89 4.13 -1.55
CA ILE A 112 -15.91 4.18 -3.02
C ILE A 112 -17.33 3.91 -3.56
N GLN A 113 -18.10 2.99 -2.95
CA GLN A 113 -19.49 2.75 -3.35
C GLN A 113 -20.44 3.91 -3.00
N GLU A 114 -20.12 4.73 -2.00
CA GLU A 114 -20.84 5.97 -1.66
C GLU A 114 -20.56 7.10 -2.68
N GLY A 115 -19.64 6.91 -3.63
CA GLY A 115 -19.34 7.86 -4.71
C GLY A 115 -18.07 8.69 -4.52
N TYR A 116 -17.20 8.31 -3.57
CA TYR A 116 -15.88 8.94 -3.45
C TYR A 116 -14.94 8.38 -4.51
N ASP A 117 -14.18 9.23 -5.18
CA ASP A 117 -13.18 8.84 -6.18
C ASP A 117 -11.86 8.38 -5.54
N VAL A 118 -11.51 8.95 -4.37
CA VAL A 118 -10.29 8.64 -3.61
C VAL A 118 -10.63 8.51 -2.14
N VAL A 119 -10.16 7.45 -1.51
CA VAL A 119 -10.31 7.19 -0.07
C VAL A 119 -8.92 6.94 0.50
N GLY A 120 -8.52 7.74 1.48
CA GLY A 120 -7.26 7.58 2.19
C GLY A 120 -7.48 7.34 3.67
N THR A 121 -6.54 6.66 4.31
CA THR A 121 -6.57 6.44 5.75
C THR A 121 -5.87 7.57 6.49
N ARG A 122 -6.29 7.81 7.74
CA ARG A 122 -5.64 8.76 8.63
C ARG A 122 -5.45 8.15 10.01
N ARG A 123 -4.25 8.25 10.57
CA ARG A 123 -4.04 7.90 11.98
C ARG A 123 -4.89 8.78 12.89
N ALA A 124 -5.84 8.15 13.61
CA ALA A 124 -6.70 8.85 14.56
C ALA A 124 -5.96 9.21 15.86
N ASP A 125 -4.93 8.48 16.25
CA ASP A 125 -4.27 8.61 17.55
C ASP A 125 -2.74 8.59 17.44
N ARG A 126 -2.08 9.65 17.94
CA ARG A 126 -0.61 9.77 18.06
C ARG A 126 -0.13 9.48 19.48
N LYS A 127 -0.79 8.55 20.19
CA LYS A 127 -0.36 8.18 21.54
C LYS A 127 1.02 7.53 21.51
N GLY A 128 2.03 8.25 22.03
CA GLY A 128 3.40 7.75 22.15
C GLY A 128 4.46 8.45 21.27
N GLU A 129 4.10 9.41 20.42
CA GLU A 129 5.12 10.19 19.70
C GLU A 129 5.74 11.27 20.62
N PRO A 130 7.07 11.45 20.58
CA PRO A 130 7.73 12.54 21.30
C PRO A 130 7.16 13.90 20.85
N ALA A 131 6.83 14.78 21.81
CA ALA A 131 6.22 16.09 21.57
C ALA A 131 7.01 16.96 20.58
N ILE A 132 8.34 16.82 20.57
CA ILE A 132 9.26 17.52 19.64
C ILE A 132 8.99 17.13 18.19
N ARG A 133 8.81 15.83 17.89
CA ARG A 133 8.54 15.33 16.53
C ARG A 133 7.19 15.81 16.02
N SER A 134 6.17 15.78 16.89
CA SER A 134 4.83 16.31 16.58
C SER A 134 4.85 17.82 16.30
N PHE A 135 5.68 18.60 17.02
CA PHE A 135 5.84 20.03 16.80
C PHE A 135 6.46 20.33 15.43
N PHE A 136 7.55 19.64 15.07
CA PHE A 136 8.20 19.83 13.76
C PHE A 136 7.31 19.37 12.60
N ALA A 137 6.56 18.28 12.75
CA ALA A 137 5.60 17.86 11.74
C ALA A 137 4.51 18.93 11.52
N LYS A 138 3.89 19.45 12.57
CA LYS A 138 2.89 20.52 12.46
C LYS A 138 3.45 21.80 11.82
N MET A 139 4.70 22.15 12.16
CA MET A 139 5.37 23.31 11.55
C MET A 139 5.62 23.07 10.06
N PHE A 140 6.06 21.88 9.67
CA PHE A 140 6.26 21.48 8.28
C PHE A 140 4.96 21.57 7.48
N TYR A 141 3.86 20.95 7.96
CA TYR A 141 2.56 21.03 7.29
C TYR A 141 2.06 22.48 7.16
N LYS A 142 2.25 23.32 8.19
CA LYS A 142 1.86 24.73 8.14
C LYS A 142 2.65 25.52 7.10
N ILE A 143 3.95 25.25 6.95
CA ILE A 143 4.80 25.89 5.94
C ILE A 143 4.40 25.39 4.54
N MET A 144 4.23 24.10 4.37
CA MET A 144 3.86 23.52 3.08
C MET A 144 2.48 23.96 2.61
N SER A 145 1.49 24.03 3.50
CA SER A 145 0.15 24.57 3.17
C SER A 145 0.17 26.07 2.81
N ALA A 146 1.18 26.83 3.26
CA ALA A 146 1.33 28.22 2.88
C ALA A 146 2.05 28.42 1.53
N VAL A 147 2.76 27.39 1.04
CA VAL A 147 3.55 27.43 -0.20
C VAL A 147 2.88 26.62 -1.32
N SER A 148 1.99 25.69 -0.98
CA SER A 148 1.27 24.82 -1.92
C SER A 148 -0.20 25.25 -2.02
N ASP A 149 -0.74 25.24 -3.22
CA ASP A 149 -2.18 25.43 -3.48
C ASP A 149 -3.04 24.21 -3.09
N THR A 150 -2.41 23.15 -2.60
CA THR A 150 -3.09 21.89 -2.19
C THR A 150 -3.25 21.85 -0.68
N GLU A 151 -4.48 21.63 -0.21
CA GLU A 151 -4.78 21.45 1.21
C GLU A 151 -4.20 20.12 1.71
N MET A 152 -3.12 20.17 2.48
CA MET A 152 -2.47 18.98 3.04
C MET A 152 -3.13 18.57 4.35
N VAL A 153 -3.70 17.38 4.40
CA VAL A 153 -4.31 16.82 5.61
C VAL A 153 -3.23 16.24 6.52
N ASP A 154 -3.16 16.74 7.77
CA ASP A 154 -2.21 16.23 8.78
C ASP A 154 -2.48 14.74 9.09
N GLY A 155 -1.45 13.90 8.96
CA GLY A 155 -1.51 12.46 9.24
C GLY A 155 -2.08 11.60 8.12
N ALA A 156 -2.28 12.14 6.91
CA ALA A 156 -2.59 11.31 5.74
C ALA A 156 -1.46 10.28 5.50
N ARG A 157 -1.84 9.08 5.07
CA ARG A 157 -0.94 7.99 4.71
C ARG A 157 -1.09 7.67 3.22
N ASP A 158 -0.11 6.96 2.68
CA ASP A 158 -0.09 6.48 1.29
C ASP A 158 -1.08 5.32 1.05
N PHE A 159 -1.77 4.87 2.10
CA PHE A 159 -2.73 3.77 2.08
C PHE A 159 -4.15 4.28 1.98
#